data_fbd599d1203dbc0b0a6eb6d0ef2fb302
#
_entry.id   fbd599d1203dbc0b0a6eb6d0ef2fb302
#
_cell.length_a   1.000
_cell.length_b   1.000
_cell.length_c   1.000
_cell.angle_alpha   90.00
_cell.angle_beta   90.00
_cell.angle_gamma   90.00
#
_symmetry.space_group_name_H-M   'P 1'
#
loop_
_entity.id
_entity.type
_entity.pdbx_description
1 polymer ?
#
loop_
_entity_poly.entity_id
_entity_poly.type
_entity_poly.pdbx_seq_one_letter_code
_entity_poly.pdbx_strand_id
1 'polypeptide(L)'
;MSNHVGRVVSDSPRNAFLGLAVDHSLLLLHPHNGNVATLRFWSNPRSVIVGRGQSLKLEVNRDFCRKNGILVCRRISGGGAVYQDEGNLNVSLIYPRHALERPNDVREATRLLPSLIKKSLEDCGLAGLTIDDLNGVYLDGYKVSGAASYLSRDAVLAHSTLLVSANLENLEGSLVHSDGTQRRRSRYAPTRNLPALPMDAWRSSLVQLLEERFDASFKQDVLTPEETRMAERLSETMYSTEGWIRAGERPDPTP
;
A
#
# COMPACT_ATOMS: atom_id res chain seq x y z
N MET A 1 -13.17 29.30 -1.56
CA MET A 1 -12.61 28.13 -0.82
C MET A 1 -13.41 26.93 -1.28
N SER A 2 -12.75 25.92 -1.79
CA SER A 2 -13.40 24.68 -2.25
C SER A 2 -14.13 24.03 -1.08
N ASN A 3 -15.39 23.62 -1.28
CA ASN A 3 -16.19 22.91 -0.29
C ASN A 3 -15.85 21.40 -0.27
N HIS A 4 -14.81 20.98 -0.98
CA HIS A 4 -14.42 19.58 -1.08
C HIS A 4 -13.63 19.16 0.15
N VAL A 5 -13.96 17.99 0.69
CA VAL A 5 -13.32 17.45 1.90
C VAL A 5 -12.71 16.08 1.60
N GLY A 6 -11.43 15.94 1.89
CA GLY A 6 -10.74 14.68 2.02
C GLY A 6 -10.61 14.28 3.48
N ARG A 7 -10.22 13.04 3.75
CA ARG A 7 -10.00 12.57 5.12
C ARG A 7 -8.68 11.84 5.29
N VAL A 8 -8.15 11.90 6.50
CA VAL A 8 -6.96 11.18 6.93
C VAL A 8 -7.36 10.17 7.99
N VAL A 9 -7.07 8.89 7.74
CA VAL A 9 -7.32 7.81 8.69
C VAL A 9 -5.97 7.22 9.12
N SER A 10 -5.82 6.91 10.41
CA SER A 10 -4.64 6.21 10.92
C SER A 10 -5.08 5.03 11.76
N ASP A 11 -4.54 3.82 11.45
CA ASP A 11 -4.87 2.61 12.18
C ASP A 11 -3.72 1.60 12.21
N SER A 12 -3.83 0.64 13.13
CA SER A 12 -2.90 -0.48 13.28
C SER A 12 -3.72 -1.77 13.38
N PRO A 13 -3.98 -2.44 12.24
CA PRO A 13 -4.81 -3.64 12.22
C PRO A 13 -4.15 -4.80 12.98
N ARG A 14 -4.97 -5.61 13.65
CA ARG A 14 -4.53 -6.76 14.46
C ARG A 14 -3.78 -7.85 13.66
N ASN A 15 -3.98 -7.92 12.36
CA ASN A 15 -3.27 -8.81 11.44
C ASN A 15 -3.30 -8.26 10.02
N ALA A 16 -2.44 -8.82 9.16
CA ALA A 16 -2.28 -8.35 7.79
C ALA A 16 -3.49 -8.63 6.88
N PHE A 17 -4.31 -9.63 7.16
CA PHE A 17 -5.55 -9.86 6.41
C PHE A 17 -6.52 -8.70 6.61
N LEU A 18 -6.70 -8.27 7.85
CA LEU A 18 -7.55 -7.12 8.17
C LEU A 18 -6.98 -5.83 7.59
N GLY A 19 -5.65 -5.64 7.65
CA GLY A 19 -4.99 -4.46 7.07
C GLY A 19 -5.29 -4.27 5.59
N LEU A 20 -5.19 -5.36 4.82
CA LEU A 20 -5.51 -5.38 3.38
C LEU A 20 -7.02 -5.25 3.13
N ALA A 21 -7.84 -5.84 4.00
CA ALA A 21 -9.30 -5.77 3.91
C ALA A 21 -9.82 -4.36 4.16
N VAL A 22 -9.20 -3.59 5.05
CA VAL A 22 -9.54 -2.16 5.27
C VAL A 22 -9.30 -1.36 3.99
N ASP A 23 -8.15 -1.48 3.33
CA ASP A 23 -7.90 -0.82 2.05
C ASP A 23 -8.97 -1.18 1.00
N HIS A 24 -9.36 -2.45 0.95
CA HIS A 24 -10.40 -2.92 0.02
C HIS A 24 -11.79 -2.38 0.38
N SER A 25 -12.12 -2.34 1.66
CA SER A 25 -13.36 -1.75 2.18
C SER A 25 -13.46 -0.26 1.83
N LEU A 26 -12.40 0.50 2.08
CA LEU A 26 -12.31 1.91 1.72
C LEU A 26 -12.50 2.13 0.21
N LEU A 27 -11.91 1.27 -0.62
CA LEU A 27 -12.07 1.33 -2.07
C LEU A 27 -13.52 1.08 -2.51
N LEU A 28 -14.19 0.08 -1.94
CA LEU A 28 -15.56 -0.29 -2.31
C LEU A 28 -16.59 0.76 -1.87
N LEU A 29 -16.37 1.38 -0.71
CA LEU A 29 -17.30 2.35 -0.13
C LEU A 29 -16.99 3.81 -0.52
N HIS A 30 -15.81 4.07 -1.12
CA HIS A 30 -15.43 5.43 -1.52
C HIS A 30 -16.47 6.16 -2.39
N PRO A 31 -17.09 5.55 -3.41
CA PRO A 31 -18.08 6.24 -4.24
C PRO A 31 -19.31 6.76 -3.48
N HIS A 32 -19.52 6.29 -2.26
CA HIS A 32 -20.71 6.57 -1.44
C HIS A 32 -20.41 7.41 -0.19
N ASN A 33 -19.14 7.69 0.12
CA ASN A 33 -18.77 8.35 1.36
C ASN A 33 -18.66 9.89 1.28
N GLY A 34 -18.83 10.46 0.08
CA GLY A 34 -18.84 11.91 -0.15
C GLY A 34 -17.47 12.60 -0.06
N ASN A 35 -16.39 11.88 0.25
CA ASN A 35 -15.05 12.44 0.30
C ASN A 35 -14.39 12.47 -1.08
N VAL A 36 -13.58 13.50 -1.35
CA VAL A 36 -12.80 13.58 -2.60
C VAL A 36 -11.65 12.58 -2.62
N ALA A 37 -11.08 12.27 -1.45
CA ALA A 37 -10.07 11.23 -1.29
C ALA A 37 -9.99 10.79 0.19
N THR A 38 -9.46 9.59 0.40
CA THR A 38 -9.09 9.07 1.72
C THR A 38 -7.61 8.74 1.72
N LEU A 39 -6.85 9.40 2.58
CA LEU A 39 -5.46 9.06 2.89
C LEU A 39 -5.46 8.18 4.14
N ARG A 40 -4.78 7.04 4.09
CA ARG A 40 -4.65 6.14 5.24
C ARG A 40 -3.18 5.88 5.54
N PHE A 41 -2.77 6.10 6.81
CA PHE A 41 -1.50 5.68 7.37
C PHE A 41 -1.70 4.46 8.25
N TRP A 42 -0.96 3.39 8.02
CA TRP A 42 -1.14 2.16 8.76
C TRP A 42 0.10 1.26 8.75
N SER A 43 0.19 0.34 9.69
CA SER A 43 1.26 -0.65 9.75
C SER A 43 0.68 -2.05 9.96
N ASN A 44 1.35 -3.07 9.44
CA ASN A 44 1.00 -4.47 9.67
C ASN A 44 1.92 -5.11 10.70
N PRO A 45 1.47 -6.15 11.41
CA PRO A 45 2.37 -7.12 12.01
C PRO A 45 3.18 -7.84 10.93
N ARG A 46 4.25 -8.53 11.35
CA ARG A 46 5.18 -9.25 10.46
C ARG A 46 4.47 -10.08 9.41
N SER A 47 4.64 -9.71 8.15
CA SER A 47 3.93 -10.34 7.03
C SER A 47 4.65 -10.16 5.70
N VAL A 48 4.48 -11.12 4.79
CA VAL A 48 4.80 -10.98 3.36
C VAL A 48 3.51 -10.79 2.58
N ILE A 49 3.44 -9.72 1.81
CA ILE A 49 2.29 -9.37 1.00
C ILE A 49 2.64 -9.60 -0.47
N VAL A 50 2.08 -10.63 -1.09
CA VAL A 50 2.27 -10.92 -2.51
C VAL A 50 1.24 -10.19 -3.37
N GLY A 51 1.65 -9.78 -4.56
CA GLY A 51 0.76 -9.19 -5.56
C GLY A 51 -0.21 -10.22 -6.11
N ARG A 52 -1.38 -9.75 -6.58
CA ARG A 52 -2.49 -10.61 -7.02
C ARG A 52 -2.09 -11.73 -8.00
N GLY A 53 -1.22 -11.43 -8.95
CA GLY A 53 -0.84 -12.38 -10.00
C GLY A 53 0.46 -13.14 -9.75
N GLN A 54 1.04 -13.04 -8.56
CA GLN A 54 2.32 -13.67 -8.25
C GLN A 54 2.16 -15.11 -7.72
N SER A 55 3.16 -15.94 -7.99
CA SER A 55 3.27 -17.30 -7.44
C SER A 55 3.94 -17.27 -6.07
N LEU A 56 3.29 -17.79 -5.04
CA LEU A 56 3.89 -17.90 -3.70
C LEU A 56 5.21 -18.68 -3.72
N LYS A 57 5.26 -19.77 -4.51
CA LYS A 57 6.45 -20.63 -4.61
C LYS A 57 7.67 -19.88 -5.13
N LEU A 58 7.44 -18.87 -5.98
CA LEU A 58 8.51 -18.14 -6.64
C LEU A 58 8.92 -16.85 -5.88
N GLU A 59 8.08 -16.35 -5.00
CA GLU A 59 8.27 -15.05 -4.36
C GLU A 59 8.58 -15.13 -2.86
N VAL A 60 8.17 -16.23 -2.19
CA VAL A 60 8.17 -16.31 -0.72
C VAL A 60 9.02 -17.47 -0.24
N ASN A 61 9.96 -17.20 0.64
CA ASN A 61 10.68 -18.21 1.40
C ASN A 61 9.76 -18.71 2.55
N ARG A 62 8.91 -19.68 2.23
CA ARG A 62 7.87 -20.16 3.14
C ARG A 62 8.42 -20.80 4.42
N ASP A 63 9.59 -21.44 4.32
CA ASP A 63 10.21 -22.08 5.49
C ASP A 63 10.76 -21.02 6.46
N PHE A 64 11.39 -19.97 5.93
CA PHE A 64 11.80 -18.83 6.73
C PHE A 64 10.61 -18.12 7.37
N CYS A 65 9.54 -17.86 6.59
CA CYS A 65 8.34 -17.22 7.10
C CYS A 65 7.71 -18.03 8.25
N ARG A 66 7.56 -19.34 8.08
CA ARG A 66 7.01 -20.24 9.11
C ARG A 66 7.86 -20.23 10.38
N LYS A 67 9.20 -20.35 10.25
CA LYS A 67 10.14 -20.34 11.38
C LYS A 67 10.10 -19.04 12.18
N ASN A 68 9.89 -17.90 11.52
CA ASN A 68 9.92 -16.56 12.13
C ASN A 68 8.53 -15.99 12.43
N GLY A 69 7.45 -16.78 12.27
CA GLY A 69 6.08 -16.34 12.54
C GLY A 69 5.62 -15.18 11.62
N ILE A 70 6.10 -15.20 10.36
CA ILE A 70 5.75 -14.19 9.34
C ILE A 70 4.54 -14.68 8.57
N LEU A 71 3.44 -13.93 8.61
CA LEU A 71 2.20 -14.26 7.92
C LEU A 71 2.35 -14.02 6.41
N VAL A 72 1.82 -14.92 5.59
CA VAL A 72 1.81 -14.73 4.13
C VAL A 72 0.41 -14.35 3.67
N CYS A 73 0.28 -13.21 3.00
CA CYS A 73 -0.99 -12.66 2.54
C CYS A 73 -0.92 -12.31 1.05
N ARG A 74 -2.08 -12.18 0.42
CA ARG A 74 -2.20 -11.69 -0.96
C ARG A 74 -3.07 -10.45 -1.02
N ARG A 75 -2.60 -9.40 -1.70
CA ARG A 75 -3.37 -8.17 -1.94
C ARG A 75 -4.14 -8.22 -3.28
N ILE A 76 -5.13 -7.33 -3.43
CA ILE A 76 -5.92 -7.21 -4.68
C ILE A 76 -5.15 -6.54 -5.83
N SER A 77 -4.18 -5.69 -5.50
CA SER A 77 -3.36 -5.01 -6.50
C SER A 77 -2.25 -5.91 -7.07
N GLY A 78 -1.72 -5.54 -8.20
CA GLY A 78 -0.57 -6.19 -8.82
C GLY A 78 0.76 -5.85 -8.14
N GLY A 79 1.86 -5.94 -8.90
CA GLY A 79 3.21 -5.61 -8.44
C GLY A 79 3.93 -6.75 -7.72
N GLY A 80 5.14 -6.49 -7.24
CA GLY A 80 6.04 -7.42 -6.55
C GLY A 80 5.63 -7.72 -5.11
N ALA A 81 6.19 -8.79 -4.55
CA ALA A 81 6.05 -9.11 -3.14
C ALA A 81 6.82 -8.12 -2.26
N VAL A 82 6.27 -7.82 -1.10
CA VAL A 82 6.89 -6.95 -0.09
C VAL A 82 6.81 -7.58 1.29
N TYR A 83 7.81 -7.32 2.12
CA TYR A 83 7.74 -7.60 3.56
C TYR A 83 7.20 -6.37 4.28
N GLN A 84 6.44 -6.58 5.32
CA GLN A 84 5.88 -5.56 6.22
C GLN A 84 6.01 -5.99 7.67
N ASP A 85 6.25 -5.04 8.54
CA ASP A 85 6.19 -5.15 10.00
C ASP A 85 5.80 -3.80 10.60
N GLU A 86 5.85 -3.68 11.92
CA GLU A 86 5.53 -2.45 12.64
C GLU A 86 6.46 -1.28 12.29
N GLY A 87 7.68 -1.57 11.79
CA GLY A 87 8.65 -0.57 11.33
C GLY A 87 8.47 -0.16 9.87
N ASN A 88 7.53 -0.79 9.15
CA ASN A 88 7.13 -0.41 7.81
C ASN A 88 5.81 0.38 7.86
N LEU A 89 5.85 1.64 7.48
CA LEU A 89 4.64 2.45 7.35
C LEU A 89 4.01 2.22 5.98
N ASN A 90 2.76 1.82 5.95
CA ASN A 90 1.95 1.78 4.74
C ASN A 90 1.20 3.10 4.57
N VAL A 91 1.15 3.58 3.35
CA VAL A 91 0.36 4.74 2.94
C VAL A 91 -0.58 4.30 1.84
N SER A 92 -1.88 4.46 2.05
CA SER A 92 -2.90 4.17 1.05
C SER A 92 -3.68 5.43 0.71
N LEU A 93 -3.89 5.66 -0.57
CA LEU A 93 -4.69 6.76 -1.09
C LEU A 93 -5.83 6.18 -1.93
N ILE A 94 -7.05 6.44 -1.50
CA ILE A 94 -8.26 6.07 -2.21
C ILE A 94 -8.89 7.34 -2.77
N TYR A 95 -9.19 7.36 -4.07
CA TYR A 95 -9.73 8.53 -4.75
C TYR A 95 -10.57 8.14 -5.97
N PRO A 96 -11.44 9.05 -6.47
CA PRO A 96 -12.30 8.74 -7.61
C PRO A 96 -11.46 8.52 -8.87
N ARG A 97 -11.85 7.54 -9.67
CA ARG A 97 -11.15 7.20 -10.91
C ARG A 97 -11.12 8.33 -11.94
N HIS A 98 -12.14 9.17 -11.96
CA HIS A 98 -12.20 10.34 -12.86
C HIS A 98 -11.19 11.43 -12.50
N ALA A 99 -10.55 11.38 -11.32
CA ALA A 99 -9.48 12.31 -10.95
C ALA A 99 -8.14 12.00 -11.64
N LEU A 100 -8.03 10.85 -12.34
CA LEU A 100 -6.93 10.58 -13.26
C LEU A 100 -7.15 11.35 -14.57
N GLU A 101 -6.08 11.86 -15.16
CA GLU A 101 -6.10 12.46 -16.51
C GLU A 101 -6.50 11.40 -17.55
N ARG A 102 -6.02 10.18 -17.34
CA ARG A 102 -6.33 9.00 -18.14
C ARG A 102 -6.95 7.91 -17.26
N PRO A 103 -8.29 7.86 -17.12
CA PRO A 103 -8.98 7.01 -16.13
C PRO A 103 -8.68 5.50 -16.22
N ASN A 104 -8.09 5.04 -17.32
CA ASN A 104 -7.71 3.63 -17.53
C ASN A 104 -6.19 3.38 -17.39
N ASP A 105 -5.40 4.41 -17.11
CA ASP A 105 -3.95 4.28 -17.03
C ASP A 105 -3.49 3.87 -15.63
N VAL A 106 -3.20 2.57 -15.49
CA VAL A 106 -2.66 2.00 -14.25
C VAL A 106 -1.30 2.60 -13.88
N ARG A 107 -0.51 3.04 -14.87
CA ARG A 107 0.82 3.63 -14.63
C ARG A 107 0.67 4.99 -13.96
N GLU A 108 -0.23 5.82 -14.46
CA GLU A 108 -0.56 7.11 -13.84
C GLU A 108 -1.07 6.91 -12.41
N ALA A 109 -2.04 6.01 -12.22
CA ALA A 109 -2.58 5.67 -10.90
C ALA A 109 -1.50 5.19 -9.92
N THR A 110 -0.52 4.41 -10.41
CA THR A 110 0.57 3.91 -9.55
C THR A 110 1.62 4.99 -9.29
N ARG A 111 1.85 5.91 -10.20
CA ARG A 111 2.90 6.95 -10.11
C ARG A 111 2.53 8.08 -9.13
N LEU A 112 1.24 8.39 -8.99
CA LEU A 112 0.79 9.53 -8.20
C LEU A 112 1.33 9.50 -6.77
N LEU A 113 1.02 8.46 -6.01
CA LEU A 113 1.38 8.39 -4.59
C LEU A 113 2.90 8.37 -4.34
N PRO A 114 3.72 7.59 -5.04
CA PRO A 114 5.19 7.66 -4.92
C PRO A 114 5.77 9.03 -5.23
N SER A 115 5.20 9.76 -6.20
CA SER A 115 5.63 11.12 -6.53
C SER A 115 5.36 12.10 -5.38
N LEU A 116 4.20 12.00 -4.74
CA LEU A 116 3.85 12.80 -3.57
C LEU A 116 4.70 12.42 -2.35
N ILE A 117 4.93 11.12 -2.11
CA ILE A 117 5.82 10.66 -1.05
C ILE A 117 7.25 11.18 -1.27
N LYS A 118 7.79 11.06 -2.49
CA LYS A 118 9.12 11.59 -2.80
C LYS A 118 9.17 13.10 -2.50
N LYS A 119 8.21 13.87 -3.00
CA LYS A 119 8.17 15.32 -2.81
C LYS A 119 8.06 15.69 -1.33
N SER A 120 7.19 15.04 -0.56
CA SER A 120 7.05 15.30 0.88
C SER A 120 8.31 14.95 1.69
N LEU A 121 9.05 13.92 1.28
CA LEU A 121 10.35 13.60 1.89
C LEU A 121 11.40 14.67 1.55
N GLU A 122 11.40 15.19 0.33
CA GLU A 122 12.27 16.30 -0.08
C GLU A 122 11.95 17.59 0.68
N ASP A 123 10.67 17.89 0.91
CA ASP A 123 10.23 19.03 1.71
C ASP A 123 10.68 18.91 3.18
N CYS A 124 10.91 17.69 3.67
CA CYS A 124 11.51 17.42 4.98
C CYS A 124 13.05 17.39 4.95
N GLY A 125 13.69 17.82 3.87
CA GLY A 125 15.13 17.95 3.75
C GLY A 125 15.87 16.70 3.27
N LEU A 126 15.16 15.67 2.81
CA LEU A 126 15.79 14.46 2.24
C LEU A 126 16.17 14.72 0.78
N ALA A 127 17.48 14.78 0.49
CA ALA A 127 17.99 14.89 -0.87
C ALA A 127 18.34 13.50 -1.45
N GLY A 128 18.58 13.42 -2.76
CA GLY A 128 19.03 12.19 -3.42
C GLY A 128 17.94 11.16 -3.73
N LEU A 129 16.67 11.54 -3.60
CA LEU A 129 15.52 10.66 -3.87
C LEU A 129 15.26 10.53 -5.38
N THR A 130 15.07 9.29 -5.84
CA THR A 130 14.69 8.96 -7.22
C THR A 130 13.51 8.01 -7.24
N ILE A 131 12.81 7.92 -8.37
CA ILE A 131 11.73 6.95 -8.62
C ILE A 131 12.08 6.16 -9.87
N ASP A 132 12.07 4.82 -9.76
CA ASP A 132 12.34 3.94 -10.88
C ASP A 132 11.13 3.72 -11.82
N ASP A 133 11.32 2.91 -12.85
CA ASP A 133 10.29 2.54 -13.84
C ASP A 133 9.16 1.66 -13.26
N LEU A 134 9.38 1.05 -12.08
CA LEU A 134 8.39 0.27 -11.34
C LEU A 134 7.77 1.05 -10.18
N ASN A 135 7.96 2.38 -10.14
CA ASN A 135 7.45 3.28 -9.10
C ASN A 135 7.97 3.00 -7.69
N GLY A 136 9.15 2.37 -7.55
CA GLY A 136 9.90 2.32 -6.30
C GLY A 136 10.56 3.65 -6.02
N VAL A 137 10.53 4.11 -4.77
CA VAL A 137 11.31 5.27 -4.32
C VAL A 137 12.63 4.79 -3.76
N TYR A 138 13.71 5.43 -4.20
CA TYR A 138 15.07 5.10 -3.82
C TYR A 138 15.76 6.31 -3.19
N LEU A 139 16.60 6.06 -2.20
CA LEU A 139 17.49 7.02 -1.58
C LEU A 139 18.93 6.50 -1.71
N ASP A 140 19.80 7.24 -2.40
CA ASP A 140 21.20 6.86 -2.67
C ASP A 140 21.36 5.44 -3.24
N GLY A 141 20.46 5.05 -4.15
CA GLY A 141 20.46 3.73 -4.80
C GLY A 141 19.81 2.59 -4.01
N TYR A 142 19.37 2.83 -2.77
CA TYR A 142 18.65 1.85 -1.96
C TYR A 142 17.15 2.10 -2.00
N LYS A 143 16.37 1.07 -2.22
CA LYS A 143 14.91 1.16 -2.19
C LYS A 143 14.41 1.40 -0.77
N VAL A 144 13.62 2.46 -0.60
CA VAL A 144 13.00 2.84 0.67
C VAL A 144 11.47 2.72 0.63
N SER A 145 10.90 2.60 -0.59
CA SER A 145 9.46 2.47 -0.78
C SER A 145 9.14 1.64 -2.04
N GLY A 146 8.09 0.87 -1.98
CA GLY A 146 7.50 0.19 -3.14
C GLY A 146 6.02 0.58 -3.26
N ALA A 147 5.50 0.64 -4.49
CA ALA A 147 4.14 1.04 -4.75
C ALA A 147 3.39 0.07 -5.66
N ALA A 148 2.08 0.06 -5.52
CA ALA A 148 1.16 -0.61 -6.42
C ALA A 148 -0.18 0.12 -6.44
N SER A 149 -1.02 -0.16 -7.43
CA SER A 149 -2.38 0.35 -7.49
C SER A 149 -3.37 -0.70 -7.96
N TYR A 150 -4.63 -0.44 -7.67
CA TYR A 150 -5.76 -1.18 -8.18
C TYR A 150 -6.85 -0.21 -8.63
N LEU A 151 -7.32 -0.39 -9.87
CA LEU A 151 -8.41 0.39 -10.44
C LEU A 151 -9.70 -0.42 -10.34
N SER A 152 -10.66 0.06 -9.57
CA SER A 152 -12.03 -0.42 -9.62
C SER A 152 -12.81 0.32 -10.71
N ARG A 153 -14.11 0.07 -10.80
CA ARG A 153 -14.98 0.78 -11.75
C ARG A 153 -14.98 2.29 -11.49
N ASP A 154 -15.09 2.71 -10.23
CA ASP A 154 -15.41 4.08 -9.85
C ASP A 154 -14.27 4.75 -9.05
N ALA A 155 -13.37 3.98 -8.47
CA ALA A 155 -12.30 4.47 -7.59
C ALA A 155 -10.96 3.79 -7.85
N VAL A 156 -9.91 4.43 -7.35
CA VAL A 156 -8.51 3.96 -7.37
C VAL A 156 -8.07 3.73 -5.94
N LEU A 157 -7.40 2.62 -5.71
CA LEU A 157 -6.53 2.38 -4.55
C LEU A 157 -5.08 2.47 -5.03
N ALA A 158 -4.36 3.50 -4.62
CA ALA A 158 -2.91 3.57 -4.72
C ALA A 158 -2.31 3.33 -3.33
N HIS A 159 -1.32 2.47 -3.20
CA HIS A 159 -0.66 2.22 -1.94
C HIS A 159 0.85 2.08 -2.08
N SER A 160 1.56 2.52 -1.06
CA SER A 160 3.02 2.47 -0.95
C SER A 160 3.43 1.96 0.43
N THR A 161 4.55 1.26 0.47
CA THR A 161 5.28 0.95 1.70
C THR A 161 6.34 2.01 1.92
N LEU A 162 6.71 2.29 3.17
CA LEU A 162 7.82 3.17 3.52
C LEU A 162 8.64 2.51 4.64
N LEU A 163 9.89 2.19 4.35
CA LEU A 163 10.78 1.53 5.31
C LEU A 163 11.32 2.58 6.30
N VAL A 164 10.72 2.67 7.48
CA VAL A 164 11.09 3.62 8.54
C VAL A 164 12.07 2.99 9.52
N SER A 165 11.69 1.84 10.09
CA SER A 165 12.51 1.06 11.03
C SER A 165 12.22 -0.44 10.88
N ALA A 166 11.93 -0.89 9.65
CA ALA A 166 11.61 -2.27 9.34
C ALA A 166 12.78 -3.21 9.64
N ASN A 167 12.48 -4.44 10.02
CA ASN A 167 13.48 -5.48 10.18
C ASN A 167 13.95 -5.98 8.80
N LEU A 168 15.10 -5.45 8.33
CA LEU A 168 15.64 -5.76 7.01
C LEU A 168 16.15 -7.21 6.90
N GLU A 169 16.52 -7.87 7.99
CA GLU A 169 16.90 -9.29 8.00
C GLU A 169 15.68 -10.16 7.69
N ASN A 170 14.54 -9.87 8.32
CA ASN A 170 13.28 -10.55 8.02
C ASN A 170 12.81 -10.26 6.59
N LEU A 171 12.98 -9.04 6.10
CA LEU A 171 12.67 -8.67 4.71
C LEU A 171 13.48 -9.53 3.74
N GLU A 172 14.80 -9.56 3.91
CA GLU A 172 15.72 -10.29 3.05
C GLU A 172 15.48 -11.81 3.11
N GLY A 173 15.30 -12.37 4.30
CA GLY A 173 15.11 -13.81 4.50
C GLY A 173 13.74 -14.33 4.04
N SER A 174 12.71 -13.47 4.05
CA SER A 174 11.33 -13.88 3.72
C SER A 174 11.00 -13.88 2.23
N LEU A 175 11.78 -13.15 1.41
CA LEU A 175 11.56 -13.03 -0.02
C LEU A 175 12.54 -13.89 -0.83
N VAL A 176 12.11 -14.38 -1.99
CA VAL A 176 12.99 -15.07 -2.93
C VAL A 176 13.51 -14.06 -3.93
N HIS A 177 14.84 -13.94 -3.99
CA HIS A 177 15.49 -13.02 -4.92
C HIS A 177 15.28 -13.45 -6.38
N SER A 178 15.04 -12.48 -7.25
CA SER A 178 14.89 -12.66 -8.69
C SER A 178 15.50 -11.46 -9.40
N ASP A 179 16.11 -11.71 -10.55
CA ASP A 179 16.58 -10.67 -11.46
C ASP A 179 15.46 -9.86 -12.11
N GLY A 180 14.20 -10.28 -11.92
CA GLY A 180 13.03 -9.60 -12.48
C GLY A 180 12.82 -9.84 -13.98
N THR A 181 13.61 -10.71 -14.62
CA THR A 181 13.49 -11.00 -16.05
C THR A 181 12.22 -11.79 -16.38
N GLN A 182 11.69 -12.53 -15.42
CA GLN A 182 10.45 -13.28 -15.59
C GLN A 182 9.23 -12.40 -15.34
N ARG A 183 8.26 -12.49 -16.23
CA ARG A 183 6.98 -11.77 -16.11
C ARG A 183 6.29 -12.06 -14.76
N ARG A 184 5.81 -11.03 -14.11
CA ARG A 184 5.12 -11.06 -12.79
C ARG A 184 6.01 -11.48 -11.61
N ARG A 185 7.34 -11.52 -11.77
CA ARG A 185 8.28 -11.70 -10.67
C ARG A 185 8.66 -10.35 -10.05
N SER A 186 8.97 -10.39 -8.75
CA SER A 186 9.61 -9.24 -8.08
C SER A 186 11.01 -9.04 -8.63
N ARG A 187 11.38 -7.79 -8.91
CA ARG A 187 12.78 -7.44 -9.20
C ARG A 187 13.47 -7.16 -7.87
N TYR A 188 14.59 -7.83 -7.63
CA TYR A 188 15.42 -7.53 -6.47
C TYR A 188 15.94 -6.10 -6.52
N ALA A 189 15.95 -5.44 -5.37
CA ALA A 189 16.59 -4.16 -5.17
C ALA A 189 17.14 -4.11 -3.74
N PRO A 190 18.37 -3.61 -3.54
CA PRO A 190 18.89 -3.42 -2.20
C PRO A 190 17.98 -2.43 -1.44
N THR A 191 17.66 -2.76 -0.20
CA THR A 191 16.75 -1.97 0.64
C THR A 191 17.48 -1.35 1.82
N ARG A 192 16.95 -0.23 2.31
CA ARG A 192 17.36 0.34 3.59
C ARG A 192 16.18 1.07 4.24
N ASN A 193 16.26 1.27 5.54
CA ASN A 193 15.35 2.17 6.24
C ASN A 193 15.71 3.63 5.93
N LEU A 194 14.72 4.49 5.96
CA LEU A 194 14.92 5.94 5.94
C LEU A 194 15.77 6.38 7.14
N PRO A 195 16.56 7.45 7.01
CA PRO A 195 17.15 8.09 8.19
C PRO A 195 16.05 8.61 9.11
N ALA A 196 16.41 8.92 10.36
CA ALA A 196 15.47 9.52 11.29
C ALA A 196 14.85 10.80 10.69
N LEU A 197 13.53 10.84 10.65
CA LEU A 197 12.74 11.94 10.08
C LEU A 197 11.70 12.41 11.09
N PRO A 198 11.34 13.70 11.08
CA PRO A 198 10.22 14.21 11.83
C PRO A 198 8.90 13.72 11.18
N MET A 199 8.46 12.52 11.56
CA MET A 199 7.34 11.82 10.89
C MET A 199 6.04 12.63 10.85
N ASP A 200 5.78 13.47 11.87
CA ASP A 200 4.58 14.31 11.87
C ASP A 200 4.69 15.46 10.87
N ALA A 201 5.88 16.06 10.72
CA ALA A 201 6.11 17.07 9.69
C ALA A 201 6.01 16.48 8.28
N TRP A 202 6.55 15.26 8.08
CA TRP A 202 6.44 14.55 6.81
C TRP A 202 4.97 14.22 6.47
N ARG A 203 4.18 13.73 7.44
CA ARG A 203 2.75 13.46 7.24
C ARG A 203 2.00 14.74 6.88
N SER A 204 2.31 15.85 7.55
CA SER A 204 1.71 17.16 7.27
C SER A 204 2.05 17.65 5.86
N SER A 205 3.31 17.53 5.42
CA SER A 205 3.72 17.86 4.05
C SER A 205 2.97 17.00 3.01
N LEU A 206 2.84 15.69 3.25
CA LEU A 206 2.09 14.82 2.34
C LEU A 206 0.61 15.19 2.27
N VAL A 207 0.00 15.55 3.39
CA VAL A 207 -1.39 16.03 3.44
C VAL A 207 -1.53 17.33 2.65
N GLN A 208 -0.65 18.31 2.85
CA GLN A 208 -0.65 19.57 2.10
C GLN A 208 -0.56 19.35 0.58
N LEU A 209 0.33 18.46 0.12
CA LEU A 209 0.43 18.13 -1.29
C LEU A 209 -0.85 17.48 -1.84
N LEU A 210 -1.58 16.72 -1.02
CA LEU A 210 -2.88 16.17 -1.41
C LEU A 210 -3.97 17.24 -1.44
N GLU A 211 -3.97 18.21 -0.51
CA GLU A 211 -4.87 19.35 -0.51
C GLU A 211 -4.72 20.17 -1.79
N GLU A 212 -3.49 20.44 -2.20
CA GLU A 212 -3.18 21.11 -3.47
C GLU A 212 -3.65 20.26 -4.68
N ARG A 213 -3.39 18.94 -4.67
CA ARG A 213 -3.71 18.05 -5.79
C ARG A 213 -5.21 17.88 -6.02
N PHE A 214 -6.01 17.88 -4.95
CA PHE A 214 -7.46 17.65 -5.02
C PHE A 214 -8.30 18.92 -4.85
N ASP A 215 -7.69 20.08 -4.67
CA ASP A 215 -8.35 21.35 -4.32
C ASP A 215 -9.36 21.12 -3.16
N ALA A 216 -8.89 20.57 -2.07
CA ALA A 216 -9.71 20.10 -0.95
C ALA A 216 -8.99 20.27 0.39
N SER A 217 -9.72 20.34 1.48
CA SER A 217 -9.15 20.26 2.83
C SER A 217 -9.21 18.82 3.35
N PHE A 218 -8.12 18.32 3.96
CA PHE A 218 -8.08 16.99 4.56
C PHE A 218 -8.23 17.07 6.08
N LYS A 219 -9.15 16.30 6.64
CA LYS A 219 -9.43 16.26 8.09
C LYS A 219 -9.13 14.89 8.67
N GLN A 220 -8.62 14.88 9.90
CA GLN A 220 -8.47 13.63 10.66
C GLN A 220 -9.84 13.00 10.89
N ASP A 221 -9.90 11.69 10.67
CA ASP A 221 -11.13 10.91 10.77
C ASP A 221 -10.81 9.46 11.19
N VAL A 222 -11.85 8.69 11.44
CA VAL A 222 -11.75 7.27 11.81
C VAL A 222 -12.53 6.42 10.80
N LEU A 223 -12.27 5.12 10.80
CA LEU A 223 -13.08 4.19 10.02
C LEU A 223 -14.53 4.21 10.52
N THR A 224 -15.46 4.33 9.57
CA THR A 224 -16.88 4.23 9.91
C THR A 224 -17.25 2.81 10.33
N PRO A 225 -18.37 2.62 11.08
CA PRO A 225 -18.85 1.27 11.41
C PRO A 225 -19.12 0.39 10.18
N GLU A 226 -19.53 0.98 9.06
CA GLU A 226 -19.75 0.26 7.81
C GLU A 226 -18.43 -0.22 7.17
N GLU A 227 -17.42 0.65 7.12
CA GLU A 227 -16.09 0.31 6.63
C GLU A 227 -15.44 -0.79 7.48
N THR A 228 -15.60 -0.70 8.79
CA THR A 228 -15.09 -1.71 9.73
C THR A 228 -15.77 -3.06 9.50
N ARG A 229 -17.10 -3.11 9.47
CA ARG A 229 -17.84 -4.35 9.20
C ARG A 229 -17.49 -4.96 7.85
N MET A 230 -17.38 -4.12 6.81
CA MET A 230 -16.98 -4.58 5.47
C MET A 230 -15.57 -5.15 5.49
N ALA A 231 -14.63 -4.50 6.16
CA ALA A 231 -13.25 -4.96 6.29
C ALA A 231 -13.18 -6.31 7.04
N GLU A 232 -13.89 -6.47 8.14
CA GLU A 232 -13.96 -7.72 8.89
C GLU A 232 -14.51 -8.85 8.01
N ARG A 233 -15.64 -8.61 7.33
CA ARG A 233 -16.21 -9.57 6.38
C ARG A 233 -15.22 -9.95 5.28
N LEU A 234 -14.56 -8.99 4.63
CA LEU A 234 -13.57 -9.26 3.59
C LEU A 234 -12.36 -10.02 4.14
N SER A 235 -11.92 -9.70 5.35
CA SER A 235 -10.83 -10.41 6.02
C SER A 235 -11.17 -11.89 6.20
N GLU A 236 -12.37 -12.20 6.68
CA GLU A 236 -12.83 -13.56 6.95
C GLU A 236 -13.16 -14.36 5.69
N THR A 237 -13.91 -13.75 4.76
CA THR A 237 -14.47 -14.48 3.61
C THR A 237 -13.55 -14.51 2.38
N MET A 238 -12.51 -13.66 2.35
CA MET A 238 -11.59 -13.58 1.21
C MET A 238 -10.12 -13.65 1.65
N TYR A 239 -9.61 -12.63 2.38
CA TYR A 239 -8.17 -12.45 2.58
C TYR A 239 -7.51 -13.58 3.39
N SER A 240 -8.22 -14.20 4.35
CA SER A 240 -7.72 -15.33 5.14
C SER A 240 -7.93 -16.69 4.47
N THR A 241 -8.64 -16.77 3.33
CA THR A 241 -8.92 -18.03 2.66
C THR A 241 -7.69 -18.57 1.92
N GLU A 242 -7.52 -19.90 1.98
CA GLU A 242 -6.40 -20.55 1.31
C GLU A 242 -6.45 -20.38 -0.22
N GLY A 243 -7.63 -20.42 -0.83
CA GLY A 243 -7.85 -20.18 -2.25
C GLY A 243 -7.34 -18.81 -2.69
N TRP A 244 -7.71 -17.76 -1.93
CA TRP A 244 -7.21 -16.41 -2.22
C TRP A 244 -5.70 -16.30 -2.02
N ILE A 245 -5.18 -16.77 -0.90
CA ILE A 245 -3.74 -16.67 -0.59
C ILE A 245 -2.90 -17.40 -1.66
N ARG A 246 -3.28 -18.62 -2.05
CA ARG A 246 -2.51 -19.44 -3.00
C ARG A 246 -2.64 -18.96 -4.44
N ALA A 247 -3.86 -18.74 -4.91
CA ALA A 247 -4.15 -18.54 -6.33
C ALA A 247 -4.75 -17.18 -6.68
N GLY A 248 -5.16 -16.38 -5.68
CA GLY A 248 -5.93 -15.15 -5.91
C GLY A 248 -7.36 -15.45 -6.39
N GLU A 249 -7.87 -16.64 -6.10
CA GLU A 249 -9.25 -17.03 -6.38
C GLU A 249 -10.20 -16.26 -5.47
N ARG A 250 -11.12 -15.52 -6.06
CA ARG A 250 -12.18 -14.90 -5.27
C ARG A 250 -13.14 -16.00 -4.80
N PRO A 251 -13.63 -15.94 -3.54
CA PRO A 251 -14.73 -16.79 -3.15
C PRO A 251 -15.91 -16.54 -4.10
N ASP A 252 -16.66 -17.61 -4.40
CA ASP A 252 -17.90 -17.46 -5.15
C ASP A 252 -18.79 -16.44 -4.43
N PRO A 253 -19.45 -15.54 -5.18
CA PRO A 253 -20.42 -14.66 -4.57
C PRO A 253 -21.47 -15.54 -3.87
N THR A 254 -21.47 -15.50 -2.54
CA THR A 254 -22.53 -16.17 -1.76
C THR A 254 -23.87 -15.59 -2.21
N PRO A 255 -24.84 -16.43 -2.53
CA PRO A 255 -26.16 -16.01 -3.03
C PRO A 255 -26.88 -15.05 -2.08
#